data_b8410ee4a1312249c9f04001be2ec3a7
#
_entry.id   b8410ee4a1312249c9f04001be2ec3a7
#
_cell.length_a   1.000
_cell.length_b   1.000
_cell.length_c   1.000
_cell.angle_alpha   90.00
_cell.angle_beta   90.00
_cell.angle_gamma   90.00
#
_symmetry.space_group_name_H-M   'P 1'
#
loop_
_entity.id
_entity.type
_entity.pdbx_description
1 polymer ?
#
loop_
_entity_poly.entity_id
_entity_poly.type
_entity_poly.pdbx_seq_one_letter_code
_entity_poly.pdbx_strand_id
1 'polypeptide(L)'
;MVEMIQRDDRNEVTIITVPARLDAVLSESLNQLFGDLMAEGRCKVVVDCRHLEFLNSIVIGILVGFHQKATKKGGNLKFANVPLPVEDVFRLTKLGQVFKWYPSVDDAVADF
;
A
#
# COMPACT_ATOMS: atom_id res chain seq x y z
N MET A 1 -13.66 13.41 -5.54
CA MET A 1 -12.34 12.97 -6.07
C MET A 1 -11.36 12.78 -4.92
N VAL A 2 -10.64 11.67 -4.91
CA VAL A 2 -9.65 11.41 -3.87
C VAL A 2 -8.31 11.99 -4.33
N GLU A 3 -7.85 13.05 -3.65
CA GLU A 3 -6.58 13.72 -3.96
C GLU A 3 -5.52 13.53 -2.88
N MET A 4 -5.91 12.95 -1.75
CA MET A 4 -5.05 12.71 -0.61
C MET A 4 -5.07 11.26 -0.21
N ILE A 5 -4.01 10.81 0.46
CA ILE A 5 -3.96 9.48 1.05
C ILE A 5 -4.88 9.49 2.26
N GLN A 6 -5.79 8.51 2.32
CA GLN A 6 -6.74 8.37 3.43
C GLN A 6 -6.36 7.16 4.27
N ARG A 7 -6.50 7.31 5.57
CA ARG A 7 -6.20 6.25 6.54
C ARG A 7 -7.46 5.84 7.28
N ASP A 8 -7.69 4.53 7.40
CA ASP A 8 -8.79 3.97 8.16
C ASP A 8 -8.27 2.78 8.98
N ASP A 9 -8.34 2.90 10.30
CA ASP A 9 -7.89 1.83 11.19
C ASP A 9 -9.06 0.90 11.52
N ARG A 10 -8.90 -0.39 11.24
CA ARG A 10 -9.86 -1.44 11.57
C ARG A 10 -9.19 -2.44 12.49
N ASN A 11 -9.34 -2.26 13.79
CA ASN A 11 -8.64 -3.05 14.80
C ASN A 11 -7.13 -2.97 14.58
N GLU A 12 -6.45 -4.08 14.38
CA GLU A 12 -5.00 -4.10 14.15
C GLU A 12 -4.59 -3.77 12.72
N VAL A 13 -5.54 -3.73 11.79
CA VAL A 13 -5.25 -3.52 10.38
C VAL A 13 -5.53 -2.08 10.00
N THR A 14 -4.58 -1.45 9.31
CA THR A 14 -4.75 -0.10 8.77
C THR A 14 -4.99 -0.20 7.26
N ILE A 15 -6.05 0.46 6.79
CA ILE A 15 -6.37 0.55 5.38
C ILE A 15 -5.97 1.93 4.89
N ILE A 16 -5.15 1.95 3.85
CA ILE A 16 -4.71 3.18 3.20
C ILE A 16 -5.34 3.23 1.82
N THR A 17 -6.17 4.25 1.56
CA THR A 17 -6.72 4.48 0.23
C THR A 17 -5.86 5.53 -0.45
N VAL A 18 -5.27 5.17 -1.59
CA VAL A 18 -4.38 6.07 -2.31
C VAL A 18 -5.13 6.78 -3.45
N PRO A 19 -4.72 8.01 -3.79
CA PRO A 19 -5.35 8.76 -4.88
C PRO A 19 -4.92 8.25 -6.25
N ALA A 20 -5.45 8.87 -7.29
CA ALA A 20 -5.18 8.47 -8.68
C ALA A 20 -3.71 8.57 -9.05
N ARG A 21 -3.00 9.58 -8.54
CA ARG A 21 -1.61 9.84 -8.89
C ARG A 21 -0.73 9.88 -7.65
N LEU A 22 0.10 8.84 -7.50
CA LEU A 22 1.14 8.83 -6.48
C LEU A 22 2.42 9.42 -7.08
N ASP A 23 2.49 10.74 -7.11
CA ASP A 23 3.61 11.50 -7.64
C ASP A 23 4.63 11.86 -6.54
N ALA A 24 5.59 12.73 -6.87
CA ALA A 24 6.67 13.10 -5.96
C ALA A 24 6.16 13.75 -4.67
N VAL A 25 5.09 14.55 -4.74
CA VAL A 25 4.53 15.22 -3.55
C VAL A 25 3.90 14.20 -2.61
N LEU A 26 3.09 13.30 -3.16
CA LEU A 26 2.40 12.30 -2.36
C LEU A 26 3.32 11.18 -1.89
N SER A 27 4.47 10.99 -2.54
CA SER A 27 5.44 10.01 -2.07
C SER A 27 6.00 10.39 -0.69
N GLU A 28 6.21 11.68 -0.43
CA GLU A 28 6.64 12.12 0.90
C GLU A 28 5.56 11.87 1.95
N SER A 29 4.30 12.16 1.61
CA SER A 29 3.17 11.90 2.50
C SER A 29 3.03 10.42 2.82
N LEU A 30 3.21 9.57 1.82
CA LEU A 30 3.14 8.11 1.99
C LEU A 30 4.27 7.62 2.89
N ASN A 31 5.48 8.11 2.66
CA ASN A 31 6.64 7.72 3.45
C ASN A 31 6.47 8.14 4.92
N GLN A 32 5.96 9.34 5.15
CA GLN A 32 5.69 9.82 6.51
C GLN A 32 4.61 8.99 7.19
N LEU A 33 3.54 8.66 6.48
CA LEU A 33 2.47 7.82 7.02
C LEU A 33 2.99 6.44 7.43
N PHE A 34 3.82 5.82 6.61
CA PHE A 34 4.44 4.54 6.94
C PHE A 34 5.36 4.65 8.16
N GLY A 35 6.09 5.74 8.29
CA GLY A 35 6.89 6.01 9.47
C GLY A 35 6.05 6.11 10.73
N ASP A 36 4.91 6.81 10.63
CA ASP A 36 3.98 6.94 11.75
C ASP A 36 3.40 5.58 12.14
N LEU A 37 3.01 4.76 11.16
CA LEU A 37 2.47 3.43 11.42
C LEU A 37 3.49 2.55 12.12
N MET A 38 4.75 2.59 11.70
CA MET A 38 5.82 1.85 12.37
C MET A 38 6.01 2.31 13.82
N ALA A 39 5.97 3.62 14.05
CA ALA A 39 6.10 4.19 15.40
C ALA A 39 4.94 3.79 16.30
N GLU A 40 3.75 3.60 15.74
CA GLU A 40 2.54 3.16 16.46
C GLU A 40 2.49 1.64 16.64
N GLY A 41 3.41 0.90 16.06
CA GLY A 41 3.40 -0.57 16.08
C GLY A 41 2.37 -1.18 15.13
N ARG A 42 1.88 -0.43 14.16
CA ARG A 42 0.85 -0.89 13.21
C ARG A 42 1.53 -1.40 11.95
N CYS A 43 1.76 -2.70 11.89
CA CYS A 43 2.48 -3.32 10.79
C CYS A 43 1.60 -4.19 9.87
N LYS A 44 0.28 -4.16 10.06
CA LYS A 44 -0.67 -4.87 9.19
C LYS A 44 -1.43 -3.83 8.37
N VAL A 45 -1.07 -3.71 7.10
CA VAL A 45 -1.56 -2.63 6.23
C VAL A 45 -2.10 -3.17 4.93
N VAL A 46 -3.25 -2.65 4.52
CA VAL A 46 -3.85 -2.89 3.21
C VAL A 46 -3.84 -1.58 2.43
N VAL A 47 -3.28 -1.60 1.24
CA VAL A 47 -3.34 -0.45 0.32
C VAL A 47 -4.48 -0.68 -0.66
N ASP A 48 -5.50 0.17 -0.57
CA ASP A 48 -6.64 0.15 -1.49
C ASP A 48 -6.30 0.99 -2.71
N CYS A 49 -6.13 0.35 -3.85
CA CYS A 49 -5.66 0.96 -5.09
C CYS A 49 -6.79 1.24 -6.09
N ARG A 50 -8.06 1.23 -5.66
CA ARG A 50 -9.19 1.37 -6.60
C ARG A 50 -9.13 2.62 -7.47
N HIS A 51 -8.56 3.71 -6.94
CA HIS A 51 -8.45 4.97 -7.67
C HIS A 51 -7.12 5.15 -8.39
N LEU A 52 -6.16 4.27 -8.14
CA LEU A 52 -4.79 4.46 -8.61
C LEU A 52 -4.67 4.31 -10.12
N GLU A 53 -4.05 5.30 -10.75
CA GLU A 53 -3.80 5.32 -12.21
C GLU A 53 -2.31 5.42 -12.52
N PHE A 54 -1.54 6.06 -11.62
CA PHE A 54 -0.13 6.32 -11.84
C PHE A 54 0.65 6.28 -10.54
N LEU A 55 1.84 5.67 -10.57
CA LEU A 55 2.81 5.74 -9.49
C LEU A 55 4.22 5.75 -10.11
N ASN A 56 5.16 6.40 -9.40
CA ASN A 56 6.54 6.46 -9.87
C ASN A 56 7.41 5.42 -9.14
N SER A 57 8.66 5.29 -9.58
CA SER A 57 9.59 4.31 -9.01
C SER A 57 9.95 4.60 -7.55
N ILE A 58 9.90 5.86 -7.14
CA ILE A 58 10.16 6.25 -5.74
C ILE A 58 9.09 5.66 -4.83
N VAL A 59 7.83 5.73 -5.25
CA VAL A 59 6.70 5.15 -4.51
C VAL A 59 6.87 3.63 -4.39
N ILE A 60 7.26 2.97 -5.47
CA ILE A 60 7.51 1.52 -5.44
C ILE A 60 8.56 1.19 -4.39
N GLY A 61 9.65 1.96 -4.34
CA GLY A 61 10.69 1.77 -3.32
C GLY A 61 10.18 1.96 -1.89
N ILE A 62 9.31 2.93 -1.68
CA ILE A 62 8.69 3.17 -0.37
C ILE A 62 7.82 1.98 0.04
N LEU A 63 7.03 1.45 -0.89
CA LEU A 63 6.17 0.29 -0.64
C LEU A 63 7.00 -0.96 -0.28
N VAL A 64 8.07 -1.22 -1.03
CA VAL A 64 8.96 -2.34 -0.76
C VAL A 64 9.62 -2.17 0.61
N GLY A 65 10.09 -0.97 0.93
CA GLY A 65 10.73 -0.68 2.22
C GLY A 65 9.80 -0.94 3.39
N PHE A 66 8.56 -0.48 3.33
CA PHE A 66 7.58 -0.73 4.39
C PHE A 66 7.26 -2.22 4.48
N HIS A 67 7.08 -2.89 3.36
CA HIS A 67 6.80 -4.33 3.34
C HIS A 67 7.88 -5.12 4.07
N GLN A 68 9.15 -4.80 3.82
CA GLN A 68 10.27 -5.46 4.48
C GLN A 68 10.25 -5.24 6.00
N LYS A 69 9.99 -4.02 6.43
CA LYS A 69 9.92 -3.69 7.87
C LYS A 69 8.73 -4.35 8.53
N ALA A 70 7.58 -4.33 7.87
CA ALA A 70 6.35 -4.90 8.41
C ALA A 70 6.46 -6.43 8.58
N THR A 71 7.01 -7.11 7.58
CA THR A 71 7.17 -8.58 7.66
C THR A 71 8.12 -8.99 8.76
N LYS A 72 9.16 -8.21 9.02
CA LYS A 72 10.07 -8.49 10.13
C LYS A 72 9.41 -8.38 11.49
N LYS A 73 8.31 -7.62 11.58
CA LYS A 73 7.55 -7.43 12.82
C LYS A 73 6.29 -8.30 12.89
N GLY A 74 6.17 -9.27 11.99
CA GLY A 74 5.03 -10.18 11.97
C GLY A 74 3.82 -9.65 11.24
N GLY A 75 3.95 -8.53 10.55
CA GLY A 75 2.87 -7.94 9.76
C GLY A 75 3.03 -8.22 8.27
N ASN A 76 2.39 -7.39 7.47
CA ASN A 76 2.48 -7.47 6.01
C ASN A 76 1.93 -6.19 5.39
N LEU A 77 2.26 -5.98 4.12
CA LEU A 77 1.67 -4.95 3.27
C LEU A 77 0.96 -5.65 2.14
N LYS A 78 -0.35 -5.49 2.07
CA LYS A 78 -1.19 -6.16 1.07
C LYS A 78 -1.86 -5.13 0.17
N PHE A 79 -2.23 -5.54 -1.04
CA PHE A 79 -2.85 -4.66 -2.02
C PHE A 79 -4.24 -5.17 -2.38
N ALA A 80 -5.19 -4.25 -2.49
CA ALA A 80 -6.56 -4.56 -2.85
C ALA A 80 -7.04 -3.67 -3.99
N ASN A 81 -7.94 -4.18 -4.82
CA ASN A 81 -8.56 -3.43 -5.92
C ASN A 81 -7.55 -2.83 -6.90
N VAL A 82 -6.48 -3.56 -7.21
CA VAL A 82 -5.43 -3.04 -8.10
C VAL A 82 -5.94 -3.06 -9.55
N PRO A 83 -6.01 -1.89 -10.22
CA PRO A 83 -6.40 -1.86 -11.64
C PRO A 83 -5.38 -2.56 -12.52
N LEU A 84 -5.83 -3.18 -13.61
CA LEU A 84 -4.96 -3.93 -14.51
C LEU A 84 -3.73 -3.15 -15.01
N PRO A 85 -3.86 -1.88 -15.42
CA PRO A 85 -2.67 -1.13 -15.86
C PRO A 85 -1.62 -0.97 -14.77
N VAL A 86 -2.03 -0.83 -13.50
CA VAL A 86 -1.12 -0.72 -12.37
C VAL A 86 -0.49 -2.07 -12.06
N GLU A 87 -1.29 -3.14 -12.10
CA GLU A 87 -0.79 -4.50 -11.91
C GLU A 87 0.28 -4.84 -12.94
N ASP A 88 0.10 -4.42 -14.19
CA ASP A 88 1.08 -4.64 -15.25
C ASP A 88 2.42 -3.97 -14.94
N VAL A 89 2.41 -2.76 -14.37
CA VAL A 89 3.64 -2.07 -13.96
C VAL A 89 4.40 -2.89 -12.92
N PHE A 90 3.70 -3.41 -11.91
CA PHE A 90 4.34 -4.25 -10.89
C PHE A 90 4.85 -5.56 -11.48
N ARG A 91 4.12 -6.15 -12.41
CA ARG A 91 4.51 -7.40 -13.04
C ARG A 91 5.80 -7.24 -13.84
N LEU A 92 5.96 -6.11 -14.54
CA LEU A 92 7.17 -5.81 -15.31
C LEU A 92 8.40 -5.62 -14.43
N THR A 93 8.22 -5.16 -13.20
CA THR A 93 9.30 -4.94 -12.25
C THR A 93 9.60 -6.16 -11.37
N LYS A 94 8.88 -7.25 -11.57
CA LYS A 94 8.95 -8.48 -10.77
C LYS A 94 8.56 -8.29 -9.29
N LEU A 95 8.13 -7.10 -8.91
CA LEU A 95 7.69 -6.81 -7.55
C LEU A 95 6.33 -7.40 -7.23
N GLY A 96 5.57 -7.75 -8.27
CA GLY A 96 4.29 -8.43 -8.09
C GLY A 96 4.37 -9.76 -7.36
N GLN A 97 5.57 -10.37 -7.32
CA GLN A 97 5.80 -11.63 -6.58
C GLN A 97 6.07 -11.39 -5.10
N VAL A 98 6.44 -10.17 -4.74
CA VAL A 98 6.76 -9.80 -3.35
C VAL A 98 5.49 -9.52 -2.56
N PHE A 99 4.49 -8.91 -3.20
CA PHE A 99 3.26 -8.47 -2.55
C PHE A 99 2.12 -9.46 -2.74
N LYS A 100 1.18 -9.47 -1.79
CA LYS A 100 -0.06 -10.22 -1.90
C LYS A 100 -1.16 -9.32 -2.43
N TRP A 101 -1.94 -9.84 -3.37
CA TRP A 101 -2.97 -9.10 -4.10
C TRP A 101 -4.35 -9.69 -3.80
N TYR A 102 -5.33 -8.84 -3.55
CA TYR A 102 -6.68 -9.27 -3.21
C TYR A 102 -7.72 -8.52 -4.04
N PRO A 103 -8.85 -9.15 -4.36
CA PRO A 103 -9.89 -8.49 -5.15
C PRO A 103 -10.62 -7.41 -4.37
N SER A 104 -10.57 -7.42 -3.04
CA SER A 104 -11.23 -6.41 -2.21
C SER A 104 -10.46 -6.15 -0.93
N VAL A 105 -10.75 -5.01 -0.29
CA VAL A 105 -10.20 -4.67 1.02
C VAL A 105 -10.63 -5.70 2.07
N ASP A 106 -11.90 -6.12 2.04
CA ASP A 106 -12.41 -7.09 3.02
C ASP A 106 -11.68 -8.42 2.93
N ASP A 107 -11.39 -8.91 1.72
CA ASP A 107 -10.62 -10.13 1.53
C ASP A 107 -9.20 -9.99 2.06
N ALA A 108 -8.56 -8.85 1.83
CA ALA A 108 -7.21 -8.59 2.32
C ALA A 108 -7.17 -8.53 3.85
N VAL A 109 -8.14 -7.88 4.47
CA VAL A 109 -8.25 -7.78 5.93
C VAL A 109 -8.48 -9.15 6.55
N ALA A 110 -9.36 -9.95 5.95
CA ALA A 110 -9.69 -11.27 6.47
C ALA A 110 -8.51 -12.25 6.46
N ASP A 111 -7.54 -12.02 5.59
CA ASP A 111 -6.39 -12.90 5.44
C ASP A 111 -5.18 -12.48 6.29
N PHE A 112 -5.35 -11.55 7.19
CA PHE A 112 -4.30 -11.21 8.14
C PHE A 112 -4.22 -12.20 9.30
#